data_0924947f44543961e12ff69426963d7d
#
_entry.id   0924947f44543961e12ff69426963d7d
#
_cell.length_a   1.000
_cell.length_b   1.000
_cell.length_c   1.000
_cell.angle_alpha   90.00
_cell.angle_beta   90.00
_cell.angle_gamma   90.00
#
_symmetry.space_group_name_H-M   'P 1'
#
loop_
_entity.id
_entity.type
_entity.pdbx_description
1 polymer ?
#
loop_
_entity_poly.entity_id
_entity_poly.type
_entity_poly.pdbx_seq_one_letter_code
_entity_poly.pdbx_strand_id
1 'polypeptide(L)'
;EFIPLYEEMSRYDLPVWIHPARGRSVPDYRSEDHSRYYTYQMFGWPYETTAAMVRLVFSGVMDKFPGIKFITHHCGAMVPYFSERLVIGQDYAEANLKAKWKRALNKPPIDYFRQFYADTALNGNSAALACGYSFFGAEHMVFATDFPYDNENGERFTREVIKAIESMDISPEQREMIFQGNARRLLHLDK
;
A
#
# COMPACT_ATOMS: atom_id res chain seq x y z
N GLU A 1 8.32 -4.07 -18.41
CA GLU A 1 8.90 -2.73 -18.55
C GLU A 1 9.78 -2.39 -17.35
N PHE A 2 9.32 -2.58 -16.09
CA PHE A 2 10.05 -2.24 -14.86
C PHE A 2 10.97 -3.35 -14.31
N ILE A 3 11.13 -4.47 -14.99
CA ILE A 3 11.96 -5.59 -14.53
C ILE A 3 13.40 -5.17 -14.20
N PRO A 4 14.10 -4.34 -15.00
CA PRO A 4 15.46 -3.91 -14.65
C PRO A 4 15.53 -3.09 -13.35
N LEU A 5 14.49 -2.27 -13.06
CA LEU A 5 14.40 -1.54 -11.80
C LEU A 5 14.25 -2.52 -10.61
N TYR A 6 13.37 -3.50 -10.73
CA TYR A 6 13.14 -4.47 -9.66
C TYR A 6 14.39 -5.34 -9.41
N GLU A 7 15.13 -5.68 -10.45
CA GLU A 7 16.40 -6.41 -10.35
C GLU A 7 17.43 -5.61 -9.55
N GLU A 8 17.63 -4.32 -9.89
CA GLU A 8 18.56 -3.45 -9.17
C GLU A 8 18.13 -3.22 -7.72
N MET A 9 16.86 -2.93 -7.46
CA MET A 9 16.37 -2.72 -6.10
C MET A 9 16.50 -3.97 -5.23
N SER A 10 16.26 -5.16 -5.81
CA SER A 10 16.51 -6.43 -5.12
C SER A 10 17.99 -6.66 -4.83
N ARG A 11 18.88 -6.29 -5.76
CA ARG A 11 20.35 -6.40 -5.59
C ARG A 11 20.86 -5.51 -4.46
N TYR A 12 20.32 -4.31 -4.32
CA TYR A 12 20.67 -3.38 -3.25
C TYR A 12 19.93 -3.66 -1.93
N ASP A 13 18.96 -4.58 -1.93
CA ASP A 13 18.08 -4.86 -0.80
C ASP A 13 17.31 -3.62 -0.30
N LEU A 14 16.95 -2.71 -1.22
CA LEU A 14 16.22 -1.47 -0.94
C LEU A 14 14.77 -1.57 -1.38
N PRO A 15 13.84 -0.87 -0.69
CA PRO A 15 12.43 -0.87 -1.04
C PRO A 15 12.13 -0.01 -2.27
N VAL A 16 11.10 -0.41 -3.01
CA VAL A 16 10.44 0.42 -4.04
C VAL A 16 9.19 1.04 -3.43
N TRP A 17 9.11 2.36 -3.39
CA TRP A 17 7.93 3.06 -2.89
C TRP A 17 6.97 3.35 -4.03
N ILE A 18 5.70 2.93 -3.88
CA ILE A 18 4.66 3.06 -4.89
C ILE A 18 3.76 4.24 -4.55
N HIS A 19 3.73 5.25 -5.41
CA HIS A 19 2.85 6.40 -5.30
C HIS A 19 1.87 6.46 -6.47
N PRO A 20 0.57 6.75 -6.25
CA PRO A 20 -0.40 6.93 -7.32
C PRO A 20 -0.12 8.21 -8.13
N ALA A 21 -0.53 8.22 -9.39
CA ALA A 21 -0.26 9.34 -10.30
C ALA A 21 -1.48 9.75 -11.16
N ARG A 22 -2.67 9.23 -10.88
CA ARG A 22 -3.88 9.54 -11.63
C ARG A 22 -4.12 11.04 -11.65
N GLY A 23 -4.15 11.63 -12.84
CA GLY A 23 -4.40 13.05 -13.04
C GLY A 23 -5.88 13.39 -13.22
N ARG A 24 -6.21 14.66 -13.07
CA ARG A 24 -7.58 15.19 -13.30
C ARG A 24 -8.11 14.91 -14.71
N SER A 25 -7.25 14.77 -15.71
CA SER A 25 -7.61 14.48 -17.10
C SER A 25 -8.21 13.09 -17.33
N VAL A 26 -8.17 12.20 -16.33
CA VAL A 26 -8.80 10.88 -16.39
C VAL A 26 -10.22 11.01 -15.83
N PRO A 27 -11.28 10.95 -16.66
CA PRO A 27 -12.65 11.15 -16.20
C PRO A 27 -13.12 10.02 -15.29
N ASP A 28 -14.11 10.31 -14.43
CA ASP A 28 -14.75 9.31 -13.57
C ASP A 28 -15.86 8.57 -14.31
N TYR A 29 -16.54 9.24 -15.24
CA TYR A 29 -17.57 8.67 -16.11
C TYR A 29 -17.23 8.92 -17.59
N ARG A 30 -17.67 8.00 -18.45
CA ARG A 30 -17.42 8.09 -19.91
C ARG A 30 -18.01 9.35 -20.57
N SER A 31 -19.02 9.96 -19.97
CA SER A 31 -19.68 11.16 -20.46
C SER A 31 -18.95 12.46 -20.04
N GLU A 32 -17.89 12.35 -19.28
CA GLU A 32 -17.12 13.48 -18.78
C GLU A 32 -15.80 13.63 -19.54
N ASP A 33 -15.27 14.83 -19.60
CA ASP A 33 -13.97 15.16 -20.21
C ASP A 33 -12.82 15.13 -19.18
N HIS A 34 -13.16 15.20 -17.89
CA HIS A 34 -12.20 15.15 -16.78
C HIS A 34 -12.89 14.73 -15.47
N SER A 35 -12.09 14.35 -14.48
CA SER A 35 -12.58 14.04 -13.13
C SER A 35 -13.07 15.31 -12.44
N ARG A 36 -14.20 15.22 -11.74
CA ARG A 36 -14.84 16.30 -11.01
C ARG A 36 -14.72 16.15 -9.50
N TYR A 37 -14.96 17.26 -8.77
CA TYR A 37 -15.04 17.28 -7.31
C TYR A 37 -13.80 16.70 -6.60
N TYR A 38 -12.64 16.75 -7.25
CA TYR A 38 -11.39 16.19 -6.72
C TYR A 38 -11.40 14.67 -6.56
N THR A 39 -12.34 13.97 -7.19
CA THR A 39 -12.56 12.52 -7.08
C THR A 39 -11.32 11.71 -7.49
N TYR A 40 -10.57 12.20 -8.50
CA TYR A 40 -9.34 11.54 -8.96
C TYR A 40 -8.30 11.38 -7.86
N GLN A 41 -8.22 12.32 -6.93
CA GLN A 41 -7.28 12.27 -5.81
C GLN A 41 -7.89 11.50 -4.63
N MET A 42 -9.09 11.87 -4.17
CA MET A 42 -9.71 11.29 -2.98
C MET A 42 -9.96 9.78 -3.10
N PHE A 43 -10.35 9.29 -4.27
CA PHE A 43 -10.70 7.89 -4.51
C PHE A 43 -9.90 7.25 -5.64
N GLY A 44 -9.54 8.03 -6.66
CA GLY A 44 -8.76 7.54 -7.80
C GLY A 44 -7.35 7.11 -7.41
N TRP A 45 -6.67 7.83 -6.53
CA TRP A 45 -5.35 7.46 -6.04
C TRP A 45 -5.35 6.18 -5.21
N PRO A 46 -6.23 5.99 -4.22
CA PRO A 46 -6.34 4.71 -3.53
C PRO A 46 -6.66 3.55 -4.48
N TYR A 47 -7.52 3.76 -5.48
CA TYR A 47 -7.78 2.74 -6.49
C TYR A 47 -6.54 2.41 -7.32
N GLU A 48 -5.78 3.41 -7.74
CA GLU A 48 -4.58 3.21 -8.57
C GLU A 48 -3.48 2.46 -7.80
N THR A 49 -3.23 2.80 -6.53
CA THR A 49 -2.34 2.05 -5.65
C THR A 49 -2.78 0.59 -5.52
N THR A 50 -4.08 0.37 -5.29
CA THR A 50 -4.66 -0.98 -5.23
C THR A 50 -4.43 -1.76 -6.52
N ALA A 51 -4.68 -1.13 -7.68
CA ALA A 51 -4.47 -1.73 -8.99
C ALA A 51 -2.99 -2.07 -9.26
N ALA A 52 -2.07 -1.22 -8.80
CA ALA A 52 -0.64 -1.48 -8.87
C ALA A 52 -0.24 -2.70 -8.03
N MET A 53 -0.71 -2.79 -6.78
CA MET A 53 -0.48 -3.96 -5.92
C MET A 53 -1.00 -5.25 -6.56
N VAL A 54 -2.23 -5.24 -7.08
CA VAL A 54 -2.84 -6.38 -7.80
C VAL A 54 -1.97 -6.80 -8.97
N ARG A 55 -1.48 -5.86 -9.78
CA ARG A 55 -0.59 -6.16 -10.92
C ARG A 55 0.75 -6.72 -10.51
N LEU A 56 1.37 -6.20 -9.46
CA LEU A 56 2.65 -6.71 -8.93
C LEU A 56 2.51 -8.16 -8.46
N VAL A 57 1.45 -8.48 -7.73
CA VAL A 57 1.18 -9.85 -7.27
C VAL A 57 0.96 -10.78 -8.47
N PHE A 58 -0.05 -10.50 -9.29
CA PHE A 58 -0.46 -11.44 -10.34
C PHE A 58 0.46 -11.48 -11.58
N SER A 59 1.41 -10.54 -11.71
CA SER A 59 2.47 -10.62 -12.73
C SER A 59 3.60 -11.60 -12.36
N GLY A 60 3.62 -12.11 -11.12
CA GLY A 60 4.69 -12.99 -10.64
C GLY A 60 6.01 -12.28 -10.32
N VAL A 61 6.03 -10.95 -10.26
CA VAL A 61 7.24 -10.17 -9.93
C VAL A 61 7.80 -10.57 -8.57
N MET A 62 6.92 -10.78 -7.57
CA MET A 62 7.34 -11.14 -6.22
C MET A 62 7.84 -12.59 -6.11
N ASP A 63 7.45 -13.47 -7.04
CA ASP A 63 8.04 -14.82 -7.16
C ASP A 63 9.40 -14.77 -7.86
N LYS A 64 9.53 -13.91 -8.87
CA LYS A 64 10.79 -13.72 -9.58
C LYS A 64 11.86 -13.06 -8.72
N PHE A 65 11.45 -12.15 -7.85
CA PHE A 65 12.31 -11.40 -6.93
C PHE A 65 11.81 -11.56 -5.48
N PRO A 66 12.01 -12.72 -4.83
CA PRO A 66 11.38 -13.02 -3.53
C PRO A 66 11.85 -12.13 -2.38
N GLY A 67 12.98 -11.42 -2.54
CA GLY A 67 13.49 -10.44 -1.57
C GLY A 67 13.03 -9.00 -1.83
N ILE A 68 12.29 -8.73 -2.92
CA ILE A 68 11.87 -7.37 -3.24
C ILE A 68 10.89 -6.83 -2.21
N LYS A 69 11.09 -5.58 -1.82
CA LYS A 69 10.25 -4.88 -0.85
C LYS A 69 9.51 -3.75 -1.53
N PHE A 70 8.20 -3.69 -1.35
CA PHE A 70 7.38 -2.58 -1.84
C PHE A 70 6.74 -1.86 -0.65
N ILE A 71 6.85 -0.52 -0.63
CA ILE A 71 6.12 0.33 0.30
C ILE A 71 4.96 0.97 -0.46
N THR A 72 3.76 0.90 0.08
CA THR A 72 2.54 1.43 -0.54
C THR A 72 2.03 2.64 0.21
N HIS A 73 1.64 3.67 -0.53
CA HIS A 73 0.99 4.86 0.02
C HIS A 73 -0.42 4.57 0.54
N HIS A 74 -0.86 5.41 1.48
CA HIS A 74 -2.20 5.39 2.07
C HIS A 74 -2.56 4.03 2.65
N CYS A 75 -1.60 3.46 3.40
CA CYS A 75 -1.78 2.21 4.16
C CYS A 75 -2.25 1.03 3.31
N GLY A 76 -1.68 0.86 2.11
CA GLY A 76 -2.12 -0.19 1.17
C GLY A 76 -3.47 0.09 0.52
N ALA A 77 -3.94 1.32 0.65
CA ALA A 77 -5.13 1.85 0.00
C ALA A 77 -6.39 1.01 0.29
N MET A 78 -6.98 0.38 -0.74
CA MET A 78 -8.23 -0.39 -0.57
C MET A 78 -7.98 -1.85 -0.15
N VAL A 79 -6.73 -2.33 -0.20
CA VAL A 79 -6.40 -3.76 0.02
C VAL A 79 -6.80 -4.25 1.41
N PRO A 80 -6.47 -3.59 2.52
CA PRO A 80 -6.85 -4.08 3.85
C PRO A 80 -8.37 -4.19 4.02
N TYR A 81 -9.10 -3.17 3.61
CA TYR A 81 -10.56 -3.12 3.75
C TYR A 81 -11.27 -4.15 2.86
N PHE A 82 -10.75 -4.44 1.67
CA PHE A 82 -11.33 -5.37 0.71
C PHE A 82 -10.60 -6.73 0.64
N SER A 83 -9.85 -7.11 1.67
CA SER A 83 -9.04 -8.34 1.67
C SER A 83 -9.86 -9.61 1.34
N GLU A 84 -11.01 -9.79 1.96
CA GLU A 84 -11.90 -10.92 1.67
C GLU A 84 -12.48 -10.84 0.24
N ARG A 85 -12.78 -9.65 -0.25
CA ARG A 85 -13.24 -9.48 -1.64
C ARG A 85 -12.14 -9.84 -2.64
N LEU A 86 -10.87 -9.59 -2.32
CA LEU A 86 -9.75 -10.05 -3.14
C LEU A 86 -9.74 -11.58 -3.24
N VAL A 87 -9.85 -12.29 -2.13
CA VAL A 87 -9.84 -13.76 -2.09
C VAL A 87 -11.03 -14.32 -2.87
N ILE A 88 -12.25 -13.93 -2.48
CA ILE A 88 -13.49 -14.42 -3.10
C ILE A 88 -13.57 -14.06 -4.59
N GLY A 89 -13.15 -12.84 -4.96
CA GLY A 89 -13.14 -12.40 -6.35
C GLY A 89 -12.18 -13.22 -7.23
N GLN A 90 -11.04 -13.65 -6.68
CA GLN A 90 -10.11 -14.53 -7.38
C GLN A 90 -10.69 -15.94 -7.56
N ASP A 91 -11.31 -16.49 -6.53
CA ASP A 91 -11.93 -17.81 -6.59
C ASP A 91 -13.07 -17.81 -7.62
N TYR A 92 -13.90 -16.75 -7.63
CA TYR A 92 -14.96 -16.58 -8.63
C TYR A 92 -14.38 -16.50 -10.06
N ALA A 93 -13.33 -15.72 -10.27
CA ALA A 93 -12.71 -15.54 -11.57
C ALA A 93 -12.09 -16.85 -12.09
N GLU A 94 -11.48 -17.63 -11.22
CA GLU A 94 -10.94 -18.95 -11.56
C GLU A 94 -12.07 -19.92 -11.96
N ALA A 95 -13.12 -19.98 -11.17
CA ALA A 95 -14.22 -20.92 -11.38
C ALA A 95 -15.08 -20.57 -12.61
N ASN A 96 -15.38 -19.28 -12.81
CA ASN A 96 -16.41 -18.86 -13.77
C ASN A 96 -15.84 -18.18 -15.02
N LEU A 97 -14.66 -17.53 -14.93
CA LEU A 97 -14.04 -16.82 -16.05
C LEU A 97 -12.86 -17.56 -16.65
N LYS A 98 -12.56 -18.78 -16.17
CA LYS A 98 -11.38 -19.60 -16.55
C LYS A 98 -10.07 -18.84 -16.38
N ALA A 99 -10.00 -17.96 -15.42
CA ALA A 99 -8.80 -17.21 -15.10
C ALA A 99 -7.69 -18.14 -14.63
N LYS A 100 -6.45 -17.88 -15.09
CA LYS A 100 -5.30 -18.75 -14.80
C LYS A 100 -4.20 -18.06 -14.00
N TRP A 101 -4.32 -16.75 -13.74
CA TRP A 101 -3.26 -15.98 -13.08
C TRP A 101 -2.94 -16.45 -11.65
N LYS A 102 -3.94 -16.92 -10.90
CA LYS A 102 -3.74 -17.46 -9.55
C LYS A 102 -2.86 -18.70 -9.54
N ARG A 103 -2.99 -19.57 -10.55
CA ARG A 103 -2.22 -20.81 -10.68
C ARG A 103 -0.75 -20.61 -11.02
N ALA A 104 -0.40 -19.41 -11.47
CA ALA A 104 0.99 -19.05 -11.77
C ALA A 104 1.79 -18.60 -10.54
N LEU A 105 1.14 -18.49 -9.37
CA LEU A 105 1.76 -18.04 -8.13
C LEU A 105 2.16 -19.24 -7.26
N ASN A 106 3.29 -19.10 -6.56
CA ASN A 106 3.84 -20.16 -5.69
C ASN A 106 3.12 -20.30 -4.34
N LYS A 107 2.32 -19.30 -3.95
CA LYS A 107 1.54 -19.26 -2.69
C LYS A 107 0.21 -18.53 -2.90
N PRO A 108 -0.74 -18.59 -1.94
CA PRO A 108 -2.00 -17.90 -2.02
C PRO A 108 -1.80 -16.38 -2.26
N PRO A 109 -2.58 -15.73 -3.15
CA PRO A 109 -2.42 -14.31 -3.47
C PRO A 109 -2.39 -13.40 -2.25
N ILE A 110 -3.24 -13.68 -1.24
CA ILE A 110 -3.33 -12.87 -0.02
C ILE A 110 -2.00 -12.80 0.75
N ASP A 111 -1.19 -13.87 0.69
CA ASP A 111 0.11 -13.91 1.37
C ASP A 111 1.14 -12.99 0.71
N TYR A 112 1.00 -12.71 -0.59
CA TYR A 112 1.80 -11.68 -1.27
C TYR A 112 1.36 -10.29 -0.86
N PHE A 113 0.05 -10.01 -0.76
CA PHE A 113 -0.45 -8.70 -0.32
C PHE A 113 0.02 -8.36 1.09
N ARG A 114 0.12 -9.32 1.99
CA ARG A 114 0.64 -9.13 3.35
C ARG A 114 2.15 -8.86 3.42
N GLN A 115 2.90 -9.11 2.35
CA GLN A 115 4.34 -8.83 2.28
C GLN A 115 4.65 -7.37 1.90
N PHE A 116 3.68 -6.61 1.43
CA PHE A 116 3.88 -5.18 1.22
C PHE A 116 4.07 -4.48 2.55
N TYR A 117 4.89 -3.45 2.53
CA TYR A 117 4.92 -2.46 3.59
C TYR A 117 3.87 -1.40 3.31
N ALA A 118 3.21 -0.92 4.35
CA ALA A 118 2.17 0.10 4.26
C ALA A 118 2.60 1.33 5.05
N ASP A 119 2.44 2.51 4.50
CA ASP A 119 2.66 3.74 5.25
C ASP A 119 1.46 4.07 6.17
N THR A 120 1.61 5.09 6.99
CA THR A 120 0.57 5.56 7.90
C THR A 120 -0.13 6.84 7.38
N ALA A 121 0.05 7.20 6.12
CA ALA A 121 -0.48 8.43 5.52
C ALA A 121 -2.00 8.36 5.28
N LEU A 122 -2.77 8.34 6.36
CA LEU A 122 -4.24 8.25 6.40
C LEU A 122 -4.89 9.49 7.02
N ASN A 123 -4.19 10.62 7.01
CA ASN A 123 -4.68 11.91 7.48
C ASN A 123 -5.19 11.88 8.93
N GLY A 124 -4.65 10.98 9.77
CA GLY A 124 -5.05 10.78 11.17
C GLY A 124 -6.31 9.94 11.37
N ASN A 125 -6.80 9.23 10.36
CA ASN A 125 -7.97 8.34 10.50
C ASN A 125 -7.60 7.06 11.27
N SER A 126 -7.88 7.04 12.59
CA SER A 126 -7.56 5.92 13.48
C SER A 126 -8.27 4.62 13.08
N ALA A 127 -9.51 4.67 12.57
CA ALA A 127 -10.24 3.48 12.14
C ALA A 127 -9.59 2.82 10.90
N ALA A 128 -9.18 3.64 9.92
CA ALA A 128 -8.46 3.15 8.75
C ALA A 128 -7.06 2.60 9.11
N LEU A 129 -6.38 3.26 10.05
CA LEU A 129 -5.08 2.80 10.57
C LEU A 129 -5.20 1.45 11.28
N ALA A 130 -6.23 1.25 12.11
CA ALA A 130 -6.51 -0.03 12.76
C ALA A 130 -6.81 -1.14 11.74
N CYS A 131 -7.54 -0.84 10.66
CA CYS A 131 -7.77 -1.77 9.56
C CYS A 131 -6.46 -2.18 8.89
N GLY A 132 -5.59 -1.21 8.56
CA GLY A 132 -4.28 -1.48 7.99
C GLY A 132 -3.39 -2.30 8.92
N TYR A 133 -3.33 -1.95 10.20
CA TYR A 133 -2.58 -2.69 11.20
C TYR A 133 -3.05 -4.15 11.33
N SER A 134 -4.36 -4.38 11.34
CA SER A 134 -4.94 -5.74 11.39
C SER A 134 -4.54 -6.59 10.18
N PHE A 135 -4.30 -5.97 9.04
CA PHE A 135 -3.93 -6.67 7.81
C PHE A 135 -2.42 -6.89 7.66
N PHE A 136 -1.62 -5.84 7.89
CA PHE A 136 -0.17 -5.86 7.65
C PHE A 136 0.66 -6.25 8.88
N GLY A 137 0.16 -6.00 10.08
CA GLY A 137 0.95 -6.11 11.33
C GLY A 137 1.93 -4.94 11.51
N ALA A 138 2.42 -4.77 12.74
CA ALA A 138 3.36 -3.70 13.07
C ALA A 138 4.65 -3.76 12.25
N GLU A 139 5.12 -4.96 11.93
CA GLU A 139 6.39 -5.22 11.23
C GLU A 139 6.41 -4.68 9.79
N HIS A 140 5.23 -4.49 9.20
CA HIS A 140 5.07 -4.04 7.82
C HIS A 140 4.46 -2.64 7.72
N MET A 141 4.43 -1.86 8.80
CA MET A 141 3.97 -0.47 8.76
C MET A 141 5.14 0.50 8.94
N VAL A 142 5.15 1.58 8.16
CA VAL A 142 6.17 2.64 8.21
C VAL A 142 5.51 4.00 8.40
N PHE A 143 6.09 4.83 9.25
CA PHE A 143 5.59 6.18 9.51
C PHE A 143 5.71 7.06 8.27
N ALA A 144 4.60 7.66 7.88
CA ALA A 144 4.53 8.74 6.90
C ALA A 144 3.24 9.55 7.12
N THR A 145 3.23 10.80 6.68
CA THR A 145 2.16 11.76 6.98
C THR A 145 1.47 12.35 5.77
N ASP A 146 2.03 12.14 4.58
CA ASP A 146 1.62 12.83 3.35
C ASP A 146 1.91 14.35 3.38
N PHE A 147 2.93 14.76 4.18
CA PHE A 147 3.43 16.13 4.21
C PHE A 147 3.85 16.59 2.79
N PRO A 148 3.53 17.82 2.35
CA PRO A 148 2.91 18.96 3.07
C PRO A 148 1.43 19.22 2.66
N TYR A 149 0.70 18.25 2.18
CA TYR A 149 -0.53 18.39 1.41
C TYR A 149 -1.82 18.65 2.23
N ASP A 150 -1.72 19.39 3.34
CA ASP A 150 -2.87 19.89 4.08
C ASP A 150 -2.93 21.44 4.08
N ASN A 151 -4.00 21.99 4.67
CA ASN A 151 -4.21 23.43 4.76
C ASN A 151 -3.35 24.15 5.83
N GLU A 152 -2.52 23.41 6.58
CA GLU A 152 -1.56 23.88 7.57
C GLU A 152 -0.11 23.59 7.13
N ASN A 153 0.14 23.46 5.81
CA ASN A 153 1.44 23.12 5.23
C ASN A 153 2.10 21.85 5.81
N GLY A 154 1.29 20.83 6.08
CA GLY A 154 1.72 19.53 6.57
C GLY A 154 1.70 19.36 8.08
N GLU A 155 1.54 20.44 8.86
CA GLU A 155 1.53 20.36 10.33
C GLU A 155 0.33 19.55 10.85
N ARG A 156 -0.85 19.75 10.25
CA ARG A 156 -2.04 19.01 10.63
C ARG A 156 -1.90 17.52 10.39
N PHE A 157 -1.50 17.11 9.20
CA PHE A 157 -1.33 15.68 8.89
C PHE A 157 -0.31 15.02 9.80
N THR A 158 0.82 15.68 10.03
CA THR A 158 1.85 15.18 10.95
C THR A 158 1.29 14.98 12.35
N ARG A 159 0.65 15.98 12.91
CA ARG A 159 0.05 15.93 14.25
C ARG A 159 -1.01 14.84 14.39
N GLU A 160 -1.96 14.77 13.44
CA GLU A 160 -3.07 13.82 13.53
C GLU A 160 -2.61 12.37 13.27
N VAL A 161 -1.62 12.13 12.41
CA VAL A 161 -1.06 10.79 12.20
C VAL A 161 -0.31 10.32 13.44
N ILE A 162 0.51 11.16 14.06
CA ILE A 162 1.20 10.84 15.33
C ILE A 162 0.18 10.47 16.40
N LYS A 163 -0.83 11.31 16.59
CA LYS A 163 -1.90 11.09 17.56
C LYS A 163 -2.68 9.78 17.30
N ALA A 164 -2.95 9.46 16.03
CA ALA A 164 -3.61 8.23 15.66
C ALA A 164 -2.79 7.00 16.05
N ILE A 165 -1.47 7.00 15.76
CA ILE A 165 -0.57 5.90 16.14
C ILE A 165 -0.43 5.79 17.66
N GLU A 166 -0.29 6.91 18.37
CA GLU A 166 -0.20 6.94 19.84
C GLU A 166 -1.46 6.40 20.51
N SER A 167 -2.63 6.57 19.90
CA SER A 167 -3.91 6.08 20.40
C SER A 167 -4.20 4.61 20.12
N MET A 168 -3.37 3.93 19.33
CA MET A 168 -3.54 2.50 19.06
C MET A 168 -3.28 1.66 20.32
N ASP A 169 -4.09 0.63 20.51
CA ASP A 169 -3.87 -0.40 21.54
C ASP A 169 -2.83 -1.42 21.06
N ILE A 170 -1.58 -1.00 21.10
CA ILE A 170 -0.41 -1.79 20.68
C ILE A 170 0.73 -1.61 21.69
N SER A 171 1.68 -2.55 21.71
CA SER A 171 2.81 -2.46 22.64
C SER A 171 3.74 -1.26 22.30
N PRO A 172 4.51 -0.75 23.28
CA PRO A 172 5.52 0.28 23.04
C PRO A 172 6.52 -0.12 21.93
N GLU A 173 6.91 -1.38 21.89
CA GLU A 173 7.85 -1.93 20.89
C GLU A 173 7.23 -1.89 19.49
N GLN A 174 5.95 -2.25 19.35
CA GLN A 174 5.24 -2.17 18.07
C GLN A 174 5.08 -0.72 17.60
N ARG A 175 4.82 0.20 18.53
CA ARG A 175 4.72 1.64 18.21
C ARG A 175 6.06 2.19 17.73
N GLU A 176 7.15 1.85 18.41
CA GLU A 176 8.50 2.23 18.03
C GLU A 176 8.87 1.66 16.66
N MET A 177 8.49 0.40 16.39
CA MET A 177 8.68 -0.27 15.11
C MET A 177 8.00 0.50 13.97
N ILE A 178 6.76 0.95 14.17
CA ILE A 178 6.01 1.75 13.19
C ILE A 178 6.67 3.12 12.98
N PHE A 179 7.04 3.83 14.07
CA PHE A 179 7.58 5.19 13.97
C PHE A 179 8.94 5.24 13.29
N GLN A 180 9.84 4.31 13.57
CA GLN A 180 11.19 4.35 12.99
C GLN A 180 11.84 2.99 12.75
N GLY A 181 11.58 1.96 13.57
CA GLY A 181 12.31 0.70 13.52
C GLY A 181 12.24 0.03 12.13
N ASN A 182 11.06 0.00 11.52
CA ASN A 182 10.90 -0.59 10.19
C ASN A 182 11.63 0.21 9.09
N ALA A 183 11.53 1.54 9.12
CA ALA A 183 12.25 2.38 8.16
C ALA A 183 13.77 2.21 8.30
N ARG A 184 14.30 2.20 9.52
CA ARG A 184 15.73 1.96 9.80
C ARG A 184 16.18 0.61 9.25
N ARG A 185 15.40 -0.44 9.50
CA ARG A 185 15.68 -1.80 8.98
C ARG A 185 15.64 -1.84 7.45
N LEU A 186 14.61 -1.27 6.83
CA LEU A 186 14.44 -1.25 5.37
C LEU A 186 15.53 -0.49 4.63
N LEU A 187 16.08 0.55 5.25
CA LEU A 187 17.09 1.43 4.67
C LEU A 187 18.50 1.14 5.19
N HIS A 188 18.68 0.10 5.99
CA HIS A 188 19.96 -0.32 6.56
C HIS A 188 20.67 0.78 7.37
N LEU A 189 19.93 1.59 8.14
CA LEU A 189 20.47 2.73 8.88
C LEU A 189 21.17 2.34 10.19
N ASP A 190 21.10 1.09 10.61
CA ASP A 190 21.69 0.58 11.85
C ASP A 190 23.02 -0.17 11.62
N LYS A 191 23.65 0.06 10.47
CA LYS A 191 24.95 -0.53 10.10
C LYS A 191 26.10 0.43 10.31
#